data_38c46722c4a8b2d5ee6babc5f2d5a741
#
_entry.id   38c46722c4a8b2d5ee6babc5f2d5a741
#
_cell.length_a   1.000
_cell.length_b   1.000
_cell.length_c   1.000
_cell.angle_alpha   90.00
_cell.angle_beta   90.00
_cell.angle_gamma   90.00
#
_symmetry.space_group_name_H-M   'P 1'
#
loop_
_entity.id
_entity.type
_entity.pdbx_description
1 polymer ?
#
loop_
_entity_poly.entity_id
_entity_poly.type
_entity_poly.pdbx_seq_one_letter_code
_entity_poly.pdbx_strand_id
1 'polypeptide(L)'
;MQANHDLKPVSEFIPEQAPERHIIEMNPKKHEIALSTHNLQVYYGKKLALSEGDLAFERFKITSLIGASGSGKSTFLRSLNRMNDGVATVNGQIMYRGLDINSKDIDVFEMRRHIGMVFQKPNPFAKSIYDNITFALTQRGHYSKDQLDEIVETSLKQAALWDQVKDELHKSALALSGGQAQRLVIARALALKPDILLLDEPSSALDPISSARFEDTLLELKEHYTIIIVTHNMQQAARISDYTAFFHLGKAIEYDLTRKIFTRPKVALTNDYISGNFG
;
A
#
# COMPACT_ATOMS: atom_id res chain seq x y z
N MET A 1 -58.82 -11.54 16.30
CA MET A 1 -57.66 -10.62 16.47
C MET A 1 -56.76 -10.84 15.26
N GLN A 2 -56.90 -9.96 14.26
CA GLN A 2 -56.07 -9.97 13.05
C GLN A 2 -54.78 -9.20 13.33
N ALA A 3 -53.64 -9.83 13.16
CA ALA A 3 -52.34 -9.18 13.21
C ALA A 3 -52.15 -8.36 11.92
N ASN A 4 -52.17 -7.04 12.05
CA ASN A 4 -51.73 -6.13 11.01
C ASN A 4 -50.21 -6.29 10.84
N HIS A 5 -49.79 -6.96 9.77
CA HIS A 5 -48.43 -6.81 9.29
C HIS A 5 -48.32 -5.46 8.55
N ASP A 6 -47.78 -4.48 9.22
CA ASP A 6 -47.37 -3.25 8.56
C ASP A 6 -46.25 -3.58 7.56
N LEU A 7 -46.63 -3.73 6.30
CA LEU A 7 -45.69 -3.82 5.19
C LEU A 7 -45.06 -2.45 5.05
N LYS A 8 -43.73 -2.39 5.15
CA LYS A 8 -42.97 -1.18 4.91
C LYS A 8 -43.27 -0.62 3.52
N PRO A 9 -43.34 0.70 3.33
CA PRO A 9 -43.65 1.28 2.03
C PRO A 9 -42.54 0.94 1.00
N VAL A 10 -42.93 0.77 -0.25
CA VAL A 10 -42.05 0.38 -1.38
C VAL A 10 -40.90 1.36 -1.60
N SER A 11 -40.99 2.59 -1.12
CA SER A 11 -39.92 3.60 -1.15
C SER A 11 -38.65 3.20 -0.37
N GLU A 12 -38.73 2.24 0.56
CA GLU A 12 -37.55 1.71 1.29
C GLU A 12 -36.72 0.70 0.45
N PHE A 13 -37.21 0.30 -0.72
CA PHE A 13 -36.51 -0.63 -1.64
C PHE A 13 -35.91 0.04 -2.87
N ILE A 14 -35.84 1.39 -2.90
CA ILE A 14 -35.12 2.11 -3.95
C ILE A 14 -33.63 1.76 -3.73
N PRO A 15 -32.94 1.15 -4.73
CA PRO A 15 -31.51 0.89 -4.60
C PRO A 15 -30.79 2.20 -4.29
N GLU A 16 -29.98 2.20 -3.23
CA GLU A 16 -29.12 3.33 -2.91
C GLU A 16 -28.35 3.70 -4.19
N GLN A 17 -28.51 4.93 -4.65
CA GLN A 17 -27.83 5.39 -5.88
C GLN A 17 -26.35 5.15 -5.69
N ALA A 18 -25.69 4.55 -6.69
CA ALA A 18 -24.25 4.35 -6.63
C ALA A 18 -23.57 5.68 -6.27
N PRO A 19 -22.68 5.70 -5.29
CA PRO A 19 -22.05 6.94 -4.84
C PRO A 19 -21.36 7.62 -6.03
N GLU A 20 -21.48 8.94 -6.09
CA GLU A 20 -20.76 9.75 -7.07
C GLU A 20 -19.27 9.44 -6.97
N ARG A 21 -18.60 9.36 -8.12
CA ARG A 21 -17.16 9.04 -8.18
C ARG A 21 -16.41 10.10 -8.96
N HIS A 22 -15.19 10.38 -8.51
CA HIS A 22 -14.26 11.24 -9.23
C HIS A 22 -12.85 10.66 -9.20
N ILE A 23 -12.44 10.06 -10.31
CA ILE A 23 -11.09 9.51 -10.50
C ILE A 23 -10.41 10.34 -11.58
N ILE A 24 -9.27 10.96 -11.26
CA ILE A 24 -8.48 11.69 -12.25
C ILE A 24 -7.88 10.73 -13.27
N GLU A 25 -7.98 11.10 -14.53
CA GLU A 25 -7.26 10.43 -15.61
C GLU A 25 -5.82 10.97 -15.69
N MET A 26 -4.85 10.10 -15.48
CA MET A 26 -3.46 10.45 -15.69
C MET A 26 -3.08 10.27 -17.16
N ASN A 27 -2.81 11.37 -17.83
CA ASN A 27 -2.37 11.33 -19.22
C ASN A 27 -0.92 10.78 -19.31
N PRO A 28 -0.67 9.61 -19.94
CA PRO A 28 0.66 8.99 -20.02
C PRO A 28 1.72 9.85 -20.73
N LYS A 29 1.30 10.87 -21.51
CA LYS A 29 2.23 11.82 -22.15
C LYS A 29 2.76 12.89 -21.18
N LYS A 30 2.10 13.07 -20.02
CA LYS A 30 2.44 14.07 -19.01
C LYS A 30 2.91 13.44 -17.69
N HIS A 31 2.50 12.20 -17.44
CA HIS A 31 2.76 11.45 -16.20
C HIS A 31 3.41 10.12 -16.54
N GLU A 32 4.55 9.83 -15.96
CA GLU A 32 5.16 8.49 -16.10
C GLU A 32 4.44 7.54 -15.15
N ILE A 33 3.61 6.65 -15.71
CA ILE A 33 2.82 5.70 -14.91
C ILE A 33 3.68 4.49 -14.54
N ALA A 34 3.86 4.28 -13.25
CA ALA A 34 4.58 3.12 -12.72
C ALA A 34 3.70 1.86 -12.70
N LEU A 35 2.42 2.03 -12.37
CA LEU A 35 1.46 0.92 -12.28
C LEU A 35 0.05 1.47 -12.50
N SER A 36 -0.82 0.68 -13.16
CA SER A 36 -2.24 1.00 -13.25
C SER A 36 -3.11 -0.25 -13.14
N THR A 37 -4.37 -0.05 -12.75
CA THR A 37 -5.37 -1.11 -12.64
C THR A 37 -6.57 -0.80 -13.52
N HIS A 38 -7.14 -1.84 -14.17
CA HIS A 38 -8.29 -1.70 -15.07
C HIS A 38 -9.31 -2.80 -14.78
N ASN A 39 -10.55 -2.41 -14.52
CA ASN A 39 -11.66 -3.30 -14.16
C ASN A 39 -11.31 -4.25 -13.02
N LEU A 40 -10.55 -3.76 -12.04
CA LEU A 40 -10.05 -4.59 -10.94
C LEU A 40 -11.19 -4.95 -9.99
N GLN A 41 -11.41 -6.25 -9.84
CA GLN A 41 -12.40 -6.81 -8.91
C GLN A 41 -11.75 -7.91 -8.07
N VAL A 42 -12.12 -7.99 -6.80
CA VAL A 42 -11.59 -9.02 -5.89
C VAL A 42 -12.73 -9.72 -5.16
N TYR A 43 -12.72 -11.06 -5.21
CA TYR A 43 -13.70 -11.91 -4.56
C TYR A 43 -13.06 -12.83 -3.52
N TYR A 44 -13.55 -12.83 -2.30
CA TYR A 44 -13.26 -13.86 -1.30
C TYR A 44 -14.39 -14.90 -1.33
N GLY A 45 -14.13 -16.03 -1.98
CA GLY A 45 -15.16 -17.00 -2.33
C GLY A 45 -16.23 -16.35 -3.21
N LYS A 46 -17.48 -16.24 -2.70
CA LYS A 46 -18.58 -15.58 -3.42
C LYS A 46 -18.75 -14.09 -3.06
N LYS A 47 -18.04 -13.61 -2.05
CA LYS A 47 -18.19 -12.22 -1.57
C LYS A 47 -17.32 -11.29 -2.39
N LEU A 48 -17.94 -10.34 -3.08
CA LEU A 48 -17.24 -9.23 -3.75
C LEU A 48 -16.71 -8.26 -2.68
N ALA A 49 -15.40 -8.11 -2.63
CA ALA A 49 -14.71 -7.25 -1.65
C ALA A 49 -14.17 -5.97 -2.28
N LEU A 50 -13.93 -5.98 -3.59
CA LEU A 50 -13.50 -4.81 -4.38
C LEU A 50 -14.17 -4.88 -5.75
N SER A 51 -14.82 -3.80 -6.19
CA SER A 51 -15.56 -3.77 -7.45
C SER A 51 -15.12 -2.68 -8.43
N GLU A 52 -14.50 -1.61 -7.99
CA GLU A 52 -14.15 -0.45 -8.81
C GLU A 52 -12.83 0.14 -8.32
N GLY A 53 -11.75 -0.56 -8.63
CA GLY A 53 -10.39 -0.20 -8.22
C GLY A 53 -9.51 0.26 -9.40
N ASP A 54 -10.05 1.12 -10.30
CA ASP A 54 -9.32 1.60 -11.46
C ASP A 54 -8.53 2.85 -11.11
N LEU A 55 -7.23 2.69 -10.90
CA LEU A 55 -6.31 3.75 -10.50
C LEU A 55 -5.01 3.68 -11.33
N ALA A 56 -4.37 4.84 -11.51
CA ALA A 56 -3.04 4.93 -12.11
C ALA A 56 -2.08 5.62 -11.14
N PHE A 57 -0.90 5.06 -10.94
CA PHE A 57 0.09 5.54 -9.99
C PHE A 57 1.28 6.15 -10.73
N GLU A 58 1.53 7.43 -10.50
CA GLU A 58 2.64 8.15 -11.10
C GLU A 58 3.95 7.73 -10.46
N ARG A 59 4.98 7.57 -11.28
CA ARG A 59 6.32 7.17 -10.86
C ARG A 59 6.94 8.21 -9.93
N PHE A 60 7.68 7.74 -8.92
CA PHE A 60 8.35 8.59 -7.92
C PHE A 60 7.40 9.52 -7.16
N LYS A 61 6.18 9.06 -6.91
CA LYS A 61 5.18 9.75 -6.10
C LYS A 61 4.69 8.85 -4.96
N ILE A 62 4.24 9.50 -3.90
CA ILE A 62 3.53 8.81 -2.82
C ILE A 62 2.04 8.94 -3.07
N THR A 63 1.35 7.81 -3.16
CA THR A 63 -0.12 7.74 -3.17
C THR A 63 -0.63 7.11 -1.89
N SER A 64 -1.45 7.84 -1.13
CA SER A 64 -2.15 7.30 0.03
C SER A 64 -3.51 6.72 -0.35
N LEU A 65 -3.84 5.56 0.21
CA LEU A 65 -5.16 4.96 0.18
C LEU A 65 -5.82 5.16 1.55
N ILE A 66 -6.89 5.95 1.61
CA ILE A 66 -7.62 6.28 2.84
C ILE A 66 -9.05 5.73 2.79
N GLY A 67 -9.71 5.63 3.93
CA GLY A 67 -11.09 5.15 4.06
C GLY A 67 -11.29 4.35 5.34
N ALA A 68 -12.54 4.06 5.69
CA ALA A 68 -12.90 3.31 6.89
C ALA A 68 -12.30 1.90 6.90
N SER A 69 -12.23 1.27 8.08
CA SER A 69 -11.85 -0.14 8.18
C SER A 69 -12.80 -1.02 7.36
N GLY A 70 -12.24 -2.00 6.65
CA GLY A 70 -13.04 -2.88 5.78
C GLY A 70 -13.47 -2.27 4.43
N SER A 71 -13.04 -1.04 4.09
CA SER A 71 -13.40 -0.40 2.80
C SER A 71 -12.69 -0.99 1.56
N GLY A 72 -11.80 -1.97 1.72
CA GLY A 72 -11.14 -2.65 0.60
C GLY A 72 -9.69 -2.20 0.32
N LYS A 73 -9.13 -1.21 1.01
CA LYS A 73 -7.77 -0.66 0.80
C LYS A 73 -6.67 -1.71 0.79
N SER A 74 -6.58 -2.51 1.87
CA SER A 74 -5.55 -3.56 1.97
C SER A 74 -5.79 -4.69 0.97
N THR A 75 -7.04 -4.99 0.63
CA THR A 75 -7.38 -5.93 -0.45
C THR A 75 -6.89 -5.41 -1.79
N PHE A 76 -7.14 -4.13 -2.09
CA PHE A 76 -6.61 -3.48 -3.28
C PHE A 76 -5.08 -3.50 -3.30
N LEU A 77 -4.43 -3.00 -2.23
CA LEU A 77 -2.97 -2.94 -2.13
C LEU A 77 -2.31 -4.30 -2.35
N ARG A 78 -2.83 -5.35 -1.71
CA ARG A 78 -2.31 -6.73 -1.84
C ARG A 78 -2.53 -7.33 -3.22
N SER A 79 -3.53 -6.87 -3.98
CA SER A 79 -3.70 -7.29 -5.37
C SER A 79 -2.55 -6.80 -6.26
N LEU A 80 -2.00 -5.60 -5.99
CA LEU A 80 -0.98 -4.97 -6.82
C LEU A 80 0.34 -5.78 -6.91
N ASN A 81 0.60 -6.69 -5.98
CA ASN A 81 1.73 -7.62 -6.04
C ASN A 81 1.31 -9.09 -5.89
N ARG A 82 0.05 -9.39 -6.19
CA ARG A 82 -0.52 -10.74 -6.19
C ARG A 82 -0.46 -11.47 -4.85
N MET A 83 -0.44 -10.72 -3.72
CA MET A 83 -0.51 -11.32 -2.38
C MET A 83 -1.89 -11.91 -2.06
N ASN A 84 -2.90 -11.66 -2.89
CA ASN A 84 -4.22 -12.27 -2.79
C ASN A 84 -4.32 -13.64 -3.49
N ASP A 85 -3.28 -14.08 -4.21
CA ASP A 85 -3.26 -15.39 -4.89
C ASP A 85 -3.45 -16.52 -3.87
N GLY A 86 -4.32 -17.46 -4.21
CA GLY A 86 -4.66 -18.61 -3.35
C GLY A 86 -5.67 -18.32 -2.23
N VAL A 87 -5.96 -17.04 -1.92
CA VAL A 87 -6.95 -16.65 -0.90
C VAL A 87 -8.14 -15.90 -1.47
N ALA A 88 -7.97 -15.26 -2.63
CA ALA A 88 -9.03 -14.53 -3.34
C ALA A 88 -8.91 -14.72 -4.85
N THR A 89 -10.01 -14.48 -5.56
CA THR A 89 -10.03 -14.37 -7.03
C THR A 89 -9.91 -12.90 -7.42
N VAL A 90 -8.88 -12.58 -8.19
CA VAL A 90 -8.61 -11.23 -8.70
C VAL A 90 -8.89 -11.21 -10.19
N ASN A 91 -9.88 -10.43 -10.61
CA ASN A 91 -10.25 -10.20 -12.01
C ASN A 91 -9.82 -8.80 -12.43
N GLY A 92 -9.69 -8.59 -13.75
CA GLY A 92 -9.20 -7.34 -14.31
C GLY A 92 -7.71 -7.35 -14.55
N GLN A 93 -7.15 -6.22 -14.92
CA GLN A 93 -5.74 -6.08 -15.30
C GLN A 93 -4.99 -5.22 -14.30
N ILE A 94 -3.74 -5.59 -14.08
CA ILE A 94 -2.76 -4.81 -13.30
C ILE A 94 -1.55 -4.58 -14.19
N MET A 95 -1.46 -3.38 -14.75
CA MET A 95 -0.44 -3.04 -15.75
C MET A 95 0.82 -2.52 -15.08
N TYR A 96 1.93 -3.21 -15.27
CA TYR A 96 3.26 -2.82 -14.83
C TYR A 96 4.25 -2.96 -16.00
N ARG A 97 4.96 -1.88 -16.35
CA ARG A 97 5.92 -1.85 -17.47
C ARG A 97 5.33 -2.42 -18.79
N GLY A 98 4.05 -2.14 -19.06
CA GLY A 98 3.35 -2.61 -20.27
C GLY A 98 2.89 -4.07 -20.23
N LEU A 99 3.10 -4.79 -19.14
CA LEU A 99 2.66 -6.16 -18.93
C LEU A 99 1.49 -6.22 -17.94
N ASP A 100 0.51 -7.07 -18.22
CA ASP A 100 -0.53 -7.42 -17.26
C ASP A 100 0.03 -8.45 -16.26
N ILE A 101 0.42 -7.97 -15.07
CA ILE A 101 0.99 -8.83 -14.04
C ILE A 101 -0.06 -9.70 -13.31
N ASN A 102 -1.36 -9.53 -13.61
CA ASN A 102 -2.42 -10.42 -13.14
C ASN A 102 -2.55 -11.69 -14.03
N SER A 103 -1.87 -11.73 -15.18
CA SER A 103 -1.83 -12.91 -16.04
C SER A 103 -1.20 -14.12 -15.35
N LYS A 104 -1.66 -15.31 -15.74
CA LYS A 104 -1.14 -16.60 -15.23
C LYS A 104 0.29 -16.91 -15.68
N ASP A 105 0.74 -16.28 -16.76
CA ASP A 105 2.07 -16.53 -17.35
C ASP A 105 3.20 -15.75 -16.67
N ILE A 106 2.88 -14.92 -15.67
CA ILE A 106 3.85 -14.10 -14.94
C ILE A 106 4.54 -14.92 -13.86
N ASP A 107 5.88 -14.88 -13.81
CA ASP A 107 6.63 -15.33 -12.65
C ASP A 107 6.41 -14.38 -11.48
N VAL A 108 5.55 -14.80 -10.55
CA VAL A 108 5.14 -14.02 -9.40
C VAL A 108 6.32 -13.69 -8.46
N PHE A 109 7.30 -14.59 -8.37
CA PHE A 109 8.46 -14.38 -7.50
C PHE A 109 9.40 -13.32 -8.09
N GLU A 110 9.58 -13.32 -9.41
CA GLU A 110 10.36 -12.29 -10.08
C GLU A 110 9.64 -10.95 -10.03
N MET A 111 8.35 -10.92 -10.29
CA MET A 111 7.52 -9.71 -10.20
C MET A 111 7.58 -9.06 -8.81
N ARG A 112 7.53 -9.86 -7.72
CA ARG A 112 7.59 -9.37 -6.33
C ARG A 112 8.94 -8.75 -5.95
N ARG A 113 10.00 -8.97 -6.72
CA ARG A 113 11.27 -8.24 -6.54
C ARG A 113 11.14 -6.78 -6.98
N HIS A 114 10.32 -6.52 -7.99
CA HIS A 114 10.08 -5.17 -8.51
C HIS A 114 8.97 -4.44 -7.74
N ILE A 115 8.03 -5.17 -7.14
CA ILE A 115 6.92 -4.60 -6.36
C ILE A 115 6.99 -5.15 -4.95
N GLY A 116 7.78 -4.48 -4.11
CA GLY A 116 8.00 -4.86 -2.71
C GLY A 116 6.80 -4.54 -1.83
N MET A 117 6.63 -5.29 -0.74
CA MET A 117 5.53 -5.06 0.20
C MET A 117 6.01 -5.13 1.66
N VAL A 118 5.53 -4.17 2.45
CA VAL A 118 5.71 -4.09 3.90
C VAL A 118 4.32 -4.17 4.55
N PHE A 119 4.16 -5.11 5.47
CA PHE A 119 2.90 -5.37 6.17
C PHE A 119 2.73 -4.50 7.41
N GLN A 120 1.49 -4.40 7.88
CA GLN A 120 1.10 -3.64 9.07
C GLN A 120 1.89 -4.06 10.33
N LYS A 121 2.02 -5.38 10.55
CA LYS A 121 2.86 -5.90 11.63
C LYS A 121 4.25 -6.19 11.09
N PRO A 122 5.30 -5.64 11.69
CA PRO A 122 6.67 -6.01 11.30
C PRO A 122 6.87 -7.52 11.48
N ASN A 123 7.44 -8.12 10.47
CA ASN A 123 7.67 -9.57 10.42
C ASN A 123 9.15 -9.89 10.10
N PRO A 124 10.09 -9.48 10.96
CA PRO A 124 11.47 -9.88 10.78
C PRO A 124 11.59 -11.41 10.87
N PHE A 125 12.45 -11.99 10.05
CA PHE A 125 12.78 -13.41 10.16
C PHE A 125 13.50 -13.67 11.49
N ALA A 126 13.35 -14.87 12.06
CA ALA A 126 14.07 -15.33 13.23
C ALA A 126 15.57 -15.60 12.88
N LYS A 127 16.22 -14.56 12.40
CA LYS A 127 17.61 -14.51 11.93
C LYS A 127 18.27 -13.23 12.45
N SER A 128 19.56 -13.03 12.13
CA SER A 128 20.24 -11.78 12.42
C SER A 128 19.66 -10.60 11.63
N ILE A 129 20.00 -9.36 12.01
CA ILE A 129 19.64 -8.15 11.24
C ILE A 129 20.24 -8.26 9.84
N TYR A 130 21.52 -8.65 9.74
CA TYR A 130 22.23 -8.87 8.48
C TYR A 130 21.52 -9.89 7.59
N ASP A 131 21.20 -11.07 8.13
CA ASP A 131 20.55 -12.13 7.37
C ASP A 131 19.12 -11.77 6.96
N ASN A 132 18.42 -10.92 7.68
CA ASN A 132 17.11 -10.43 7.24
C ASN A 132 17.19 -9.68 5.91
N ILE A 133 18.27 -8.96 5.67
CA ILE A 133 18.47 -8.18 4.43
C ILE A 133 19.03 -9.08 3.32
N THR A 134 20.00 -9.90 3.64
CA THR A 134 20.73 -10.69 2.63
C THR A 134 20.01 -11.96 2.18
N PHE A 135 19.04 -12.46 2.96
CA PHE A 135 18.36 -13.73 2.70
C PHE A 135 17.81 -13.86 1.27
N ALA A 136 17.05 -12.89 0.82
CA ALA A 136 16.43 -12.96 -0.52
C ALA A 136 17.47 -12.83 -1.65
N LEU A 137 18.57 -12.12 -1.41
CA LEU A 137 19.67 -11.94 -2.36
C LEU A 137 20.43 -13.25 -2.58
N THR A 138 20.78 -13.92 -1.48
CA THR A 138 21.60 -15.14 -1.49
C THR A 138 20.86 -16.37 -2.03
N GLN A 139 19.53 -16.37 -2.06
CA GLN A 139 18.75 -17.48 -2.61
C GLN A 139 18.83 -17.59 -4.14
N ARG A 140 19.14 -16.50 -4.86
CA ARG A 140 19.04 -16.44 -6.32
C ARG A 140 20.25 -15.84 -7.02
N GLY A 141 21.27 -15.41 -6.29
CA GLY A 141 22.44 -14.76 -6.84
C GLY A 141 23.73 -15.12 -6.11
N HIS A 142 24.84 -14.98 -6.84
CA HIS A 142 26.17 -15.04 -6.23
C HIS A 142 26.62 -13.62 -5.95
N TYR A 143 26.72 -13.29 -4.66
CA TYR A 143 27.23 -12.03 -4.17
C TYR A 143 28.49 -12.26 -3.38
N SER A 144 29.51 -11.46 -3.58
CA SER A 144 30.66 -11.44 -2.68
C SER A 144 30.25 -10.89 -1.30
N LYS A 145 31.06 -11.14 -0.29
CA LYS A 145 30.82 -10.58 1.03
C LYS A 145 30.75 -9.05 0.98
N ASP A 146 31.69 -8.41 0.30
CA ASP A 146 31.76 -6.94 0.19
C ASP A 146 30.51 -6.36 -0.48
N GLN A 147 29.97 -7.03 -1.49
CA GLN A 147 28.70 -6.61 -2.12
C GLN A 147 27.52 -6.72 -1.16
N LEU A 148 27.45 -7.78 -0.37
CA LEU A 148 26.39 -7.94 0.64
C LEU A 148 26.51 -6.89 1.75
N ASP A 149 27.73 -6.63 2.21
CA ASP A 149 28.01 -5.61 3.24
C ASP A 149 27.57 -4.22 2.76
N GLU A 150 27.91 -3.86 1.52
CA GLU A 150 27.46 -2.59 0.90
C GLU A 150 25.94 -2.49 0.76
N ILE A 151 25.26 -3.57 0.33
CA ILE A 151 23.80 -3.60 0.23
C ILE A 151 23.14 -3.47 1.61
N VAL A 152 23.67 -4.16 2.62
CA VAL A 152 23.15 -4.09 3.99
C VAL A 152 23.28 -2.67 4.54
N GLU A 153 24.47 -2.07 4.44
CA GLU A 153 24.73 -0.71 4.90
C GLU A 153 23.79 0.28 4.19
N THR A 154 23.74 0.23 2.85
CA THR A 154 22.93 1.13 2.03
C THR A 154 21.45 1.00 2.38
N SER A 155 20.92 -0.23 2.46
CA SER A 155 19.50 -0.45 2.76
C SER A 155 19.12 -0.01 4.17
N LEU A 156 19.99 -0.23 5.15
CA LEU A 156 19.78 0.23 6.53
C LEU A 156 19.85 1.75 6.64
N LYS A 157 20.75 2.41 5.89
CA LYS A 157 20.80 3.88 5.80
C LYS A 157 19.53 4.44 5.19
N GLN A 158 19.08 3.90 4.05
CA GLN A 158 17.82 4.30 3.40
C GLN A 158 16.60 4.13 4.30
N ALA A 159 16.60 3.13 5.17
CA ALA A 159 15.53 2.91 6.16
C ALA A 159 15.75 3.68 7.49
N ALA A 160 16.72 4.59 7.57
CA ALA A 160 17.09 5.36 8.75
C ALA A 160 17.34 4.48 10.00
N LEU A 161 17.92 3.29 9.82
CA LEU A 161 18.18 2.33 10.90
C LEU A 161 19.67 2.09 11.17
N TRP A 162 20.55 2.40 10.23
CA TRP A 162 21.99 2.09 10.26
C TRP A 162 22.66 2.48 11.57
N ASP A 163 22.55 3.73 12.00
CA ASP A 163 23.24 4.24 13.18
C ASP A 163 22.80 3.58 14.49
N GLN A 164 21.62 2.96 14.48
CA GLN A 164 21.09 2.27 15.66
C GLN A 164 21.54 0.79 15.76
N VAL A 165 21.96 0.20 14.63
CA VAL A 165 22.19 -1.27 14.58
C VAL A 165 23.56 -1.67 13.99
N LYS A 166 24.35 -0.73 13.47
CA LYS A 166 25.62 -1.02 12.77
C LYS A 166 26.61 -1.86 13.57
N ASP A 167 26.61 -1.71 14.90
CA ASP A 167 27.49 -2.47 15.79
C ASP A 167 26.85 -3.81 16.24
N GLU A 168 25.62 -4.11 15.79
CA GLU A 168 24.81 -5.25 16.23
C GLU A 168 24.24 -6.09 15.08
N LEU A 169 24.78 -5.96 13.86
CA LEU A 169 24.23 -6.57 12.64
C LEU A 169 24.00 -8.08 12.74
N HIS A 170 24.82 -8.77 13.53
CA HIS A 170 24.72 -10.22 13.70
C HIS A 170 23.85 -10.64 14.90
N LYS A 171 23.27 -9.69 15.66
CA LYS A 171 22.28 -10.00 16.70
C LYS A 171 20.93 -10.36 16.09
N SER A 172 20.12 -11.05 16.88
CA SER A 172 18.77 -11.46 16.48
C SER A 172 17.88 -10.25 16.17
N ALA A 173 17.25 -10.24 15.00
CA ALA A 173 16.29 -9.22 14.63
C ALA A 173 15.01 -9.21 15.50
N LEU A 174 14.74 -10.32 16.21
CA LEU A 174 13.60 -10.41 17.13
C LEU A 174 13.80 -9.59 18.42
N ALA A 175 15.02 -9.13 18.70
CA ALA A 175 15.32 -8.27 19.85
C ALA A 175 15.08 -6.78 19.57
N LEU A 176 14.77 -6.41 18.33
CA LEU A 176 14.52 -5.03 17.93
C LEU A 176 13.21 -4.50 18.52
N SER A 177 13.17 -3.19 18.82
CA SER A 177 11.90 -2.51 19.13
C SER A 177 10.96 -2.54 17.93
N GLY A 178 9.65 -2.31 18.16
CA GLY A 178 8.67 -2.30 17.07
C GLY A 178 9.03 -1.35 15.93
N GLY A 179 9.49 -0.14 16.24
CA GLY A 179 9.92 0.83 15.23
C GLY A 179 11.20 0.44 14.49
N GLN A 180 12.16 -0.19 15.18
CA GLN A 180 13.37 -0.73 14.56
C GLN A 180 13.03 -1.92 13.66
N ALA A 181 12.17 -2.82 14.12
CA ALA A 181 11.72 -3.97 13.34
C ALA A 181 10.98 -3.53 12.06
N GLN A 182 10.16 -2.48 12.15
CA GLN A 182 9.48 -1.91 10.97
C GLN A 182 10.48 -1.36 9.96
N ARG A 183 11.47 -0.59 10.41
CA ARG A 183 12.53 -0.07 9.53
C ARG A 183 13.41 -1.19 8.97
N LEU A 184 13.67 -2.26 9.71
CA LEU A 184 14.38 -3.42 9.19
C LEU A 184 13.62 -4.11 8.05
N VAL A 185 12.30 -4.29 8.18
CA VAL A 185 11.48 -4.89 7.12
C VAL A 185 11.45 -4.01 5.87
N ILE A 186 11.49 -2.68 6.04
CA ILE A 186 11.65 -1.75 4.91
C ILE A 186 13.03 -1.92 4.28
N ALA A 187 14.12 -1.90 5.06
CA ALA A 187 15.47 -2.12 4.55
C ALA A 187 15.56 -3.46 3.77
N ARG A 188 14.94 -4.52 4.28
CA ARG A 188 14.84 -5.81 3.58
C ARG A 188 14.16 -5.69 2.22
N ALA A 189 13.09 -4.90 2.11
CA ALA A 189 12.40 -4.68 0.85
C ALA A 189 13.27 -3.85 -0.12
N LEU A 190 13.93 -2.80 0.38
CA LEU A 190 14.79 -1.90 -0.40
C LEU A 190 16.06 -2.60 -0.93
N ALA A 191 16.57 -3.61 -0.21
CA ALA A 191 17.74 -4.39 -0.65
C ALA A 191 17.54 -5.07 -2.01
N LEU A 192 16.31 -5.35 -2.39
CA LEU A 192 15.96 -5.91 -3.71
C LEU A 192 15.85 -4.82 -4.80
N LYS A 193 16.02 -3.53 -4.46
CA LYS A 193 15.90 -2.37 -5.35
C LYS A 193 14.58 -2.41 -6.15
N PRO A 194 13.42 -2.44 -5.47
CA PRO A 194 12.13 -2.47 -6.16
C PRO A 194 11.86 -1.16 -6.91
N ASP A 195 10.97 -1.17 -7.90
CA ASP A 195 10.45 0.07 -8.51
C ASP A 195 9.32 0.66 -7.67
N ILE A 196 8.54 -0.21 -7.02
CA ILE A 196 7.34 0.16 -6.27
C ILE A 196 7.41 -0.46 -4.87
N LEU A 197 7.07 0.35 -3.87
CA LEU A 197 6.97 -0.06 -2.48
C LEU A 197 5.52 0.08 -2.00
N LEU A 198 4.91 -1.05 -1.64
CA LEU A 198 3.57 -1.13 -1.10
C LEU A 198 3.64 -1.19 0.43
N LEU A 199 2.94 -0.30 1.12
CA LEU A 199 2.98 -0.18 2.58
C LEU A 199 1.56 -0.32 3.14
N ASP A 200 1.28 -1.38 3.90
CA ASP A 200 -0.03 -1.63 4.51
C ASP A 200 0.01 -1.18 5.98
N GLU A 201 -0.50 0.02 6.28
CA GLU A 201 -0.55 0.66 7.61
C GLU A 201 0.77 0.59 8.42
N PRO A 202 1.91 0.96 7.83
CA PRO A 202 3.23 0.67 8.38
C PRO A 202 3.58 1.41 9.68
N SER A 203 2.86 2.48 10.00
CA SER A 203 3.08 3.33 11.19
C SER A 203 2.06 3.10 12.31
N SER A 204 1.10 2.18 12.14
CA SER A 204 -0.01 1.98 13.08
C SER A 204 0.41 1.59 14.50
N ALA A 205 1.58 0.99 14.67
CA ALA A 205 2.13 0.56 15.96
C ALA A 205 3.33 1.41 16.42
N LEU A 206 3.62 2.53 15.75
CA LEU A 206 4.74 3.40 16.09
C LEU A 206 4.30 4.51 17.06
N ASP A 207 5.19 4.88 17.97
CA ASP A 207 5.05 6.10 18.76
C ASP A 207 5.17 7.36 17.88
N PRO A 208 4.72 8.55 18.33
CA PRO A 208 4.72 9.76 17.51
C PRO A 208 6.10 10.18 16.98
N ILE A 209 7.17 9.98 17.76
CA ILE A 209 8.54 10.33 17.33
C ILE A 209 9.01 9.38 16.24
N SER A 210 8.78 8.07 16.42
CA SER A 210 9.09 7.05 15.43
C SER A 210 8.27 7.24 14.14
N SER A 211 7.01 7.65 14.27
CA SER A 211 6.14 7.96 13.13
C SER A 211 6.65 9.15 12.33
N ALA A 212 7.08 10.24 12.98
CA ALA A 212 7.65 11.41 12.30
C ALA A 212 8.92 11.03 11.52
N ARG A 213 9.85 10.30 12.15
CA ARG A 213 11.06 9.81 11.46
C ARG A 213 10.75 8.88 10.29
N PHE A 214 9.70 8.08 10.42
CA PHE A 214 9.23 7.22 9.34
C PHE A 214 8.68 8.04 8.17
N GLU A 215 7.92 9.10 8.43
CA GLU A 215 7.42 10.02 7.41
C GLU A 215 8.58 10.71 6.66
N ASP A 216 9.58 11.21 7.38
CA ASP A 216 10.78 11.80 6.76
C ASP A 216 11.48 10.79 5.85
N THR A 217 11.63 9.54 6.32
CA THR A 217 12.19 8.44 5.51
C THR A 217 11.40 8.20 4.22
N LEU A 218 10.06 8.23 4.26
CA LEU A 218 9.24 8.06 3.05
C LEU A 218 9.41 9.22 2.06
N LEU A 219 9.55 10.45 2.55
CA LEU A 219 9.78 11.62 1.71
C LEU A 219 11.15 11.57 1.00
N GLU A 220 12.17 11.01 1.64
CA GLU A 220 13.46 10.74 1.00
C GLU A 220 13.36 9.59 -0.01
N LEU A 221 12.69 8.50 0.35
CA LEU A 221 12.55 7.33 -0.51
C LEU A 221 11.78 7.62 -1.80
N LYS A 222 10.81 8.53 -1.80
CA LYS A 222 10.03 8.84 -3.02
C LYS A 222 10.87 9.40 -4.16
N GLU A 223 12.03 9.94 -3.89
CA GLU A 223 12.94 10.41 -4.94
C GLU A 223 13.45 9.26 -5.84
N HIS A 224 13.35 8.02 -5.35
CA HIS A 224 13.88 6.83 -6.04
C HIS A 224 12.84 5.73 -6.21
N TYR A 225 11.74 5.75 -5.45
CA TYR A 225 10.74 4.70 -5.41
C TYR A 225 9.33 5.26 -5.58
N THR A 226 8.48 4.54 -6.28
CA THR A 226 7.03 4.82 -6.26
C THR A 226 6.44 4.18 -5.01
N ILE A 227 5.69 4.94 -4.21
CA ILE A 227 5.18 4.47 -2.92
C ILE A 227 3.65 4.50 -2.93
N ILE A 228 3.03 3.37 -2.58
CA ILE A 228 1.59 3.27 -2.36
C ILE A 228 1.37 2.84 -0.91
N ILE A 229 0.72 3.68 -0.11
CA ILE A 229 0.56 3.47 1.32
C ILE A 229 -0.90 3.45 1.73
N VAL A 230 -1.32 2.41 2.45
CA VAL A 230 -2.58 2.42 3.19
C VAL A 230 -2.36 3.06 4.54
N THR A 231 -3.16 4.05 4.89
CA THR A 231 -3.14 4.65 6.22
C THR A 231 -4.55 5.06 6.65
N HIS A 232 -4.83 4.96 7.93
CA HIS A 232 -6.03 5.54 8.56
C HIS A 232 -5.72 6.90 9.20
N ASN A 233 -4.45 7.33 9.20
CA ASN A 233 -4.04 8.64 9.72
C ASN A 233 -4.13 9.70 8.62
N MET A 234 -5.21 10.50 8.67
CA MET A 234 -5.48 11.58 7.70
C MET A 234 -4.38 12.63 7.67
N GLN A 235 -3.84 12.97 8.85
CA GLN A 235 -2.77 13.95 8.94
C GLN A 235 -1.49 13.46 8.27
N GLN A 236 -1.15 12.18 8.44
CA GLN A 236 -0.04 11.55 7.75
C GLN A 236 -0.26 11.60 6.23
N ALA A 237 -1.42 11.13 5.74
CA ALA A 237 -1.74 11.17 4.31
C ALA A 237 -1.60 12.58 3.74
N ALA A 238 -2.12 13.60 4.44
CA ALA A 238 -2.06 14.99 4.01
C ALA A 238 -0.62 15.56 3.96
N ARG A 239 0.29 15.09 4.84
CA ARG A 239 1.67 15.59 4.90
C ARG A 239 2.59 14.97 3.86
N ILE A 240 2.49 13.65 3.66
CA ILE A 240 3.52 12.93 2.89
C ILE A 240 3.11 12.64 1.44
N SER A 241 1.82 12.65 1.10
CA SER A 241 1.35 12.12 -0.18
C SER A 241 1.19 13.19 -1.26
N ASP A 242 1.54 12.83 -2.49
CA ASP A 242 1.30 13.62 -3.68
C ASP A 242 -0.17 13.43 -4.15
N TYR A 243 -0.65 12.18 -4.10
CA TYR A 243 -2.01 11.78 -4.46
C TYR A 243 -2.69 11.04 -3.31
N THR A 244 -4.02 11.12 -3.26
CA THR A 244 -4.82 10.38 -2.28
C THR A 244 -6.03 9.76 -2.96
N ALA A 245 -6.26 8.46 -2.70
CA ALA A 245 -7.46 7.74 -3.11
C ALA A 245 -8.32 7.40 -1.89
N PHE A 246 -9.57 7.82 -1.91
CA PHE A 246 -10.57 7.48 -0.89
C PHE A 246 -11.35 6.23 -1.31
N PHE A 247 -11.38 5.25 -0.43
CA PHE A 247 -12.10 3.99 -0.61
C PHE A 247 -13.31 3.89 0.31
N HIS A 248 -14.43 3.46 -0.25
CA HIS A 248 -15.66 3.17 0.49
C HIS A 248 -16.34 1.91 -0.07
N LEU A 249 -16.74 0.97 0.79
CA LEU A 249 -17.47 -0.25 0.45
C LEU A 249 -16.92 -1.00 -0.79
N GLY A 250 -15.59 -1.17 -0.85
CA GLY A 250 -14.94 -1.90 -1.94
C GLY A 250 -14.78 -1.12 -3.24
N LYS A 251 -14.95 0.20 -3.22
CA LYS A 251 -14.82 1.07 -4.40
C LYS A 251 -13.84 2.20 -4.14
N ALA A 252 -13.05 2.55 -5.15
CA ALA A 252 -12.33 3.83 -5.17
C ALA A 252 -13.34 4.93 -5.55
N ILE A 253 -13.63 5.80 -4.59
CA ILE A 253 -14.67 6.84 -4.73
C ILE A 253 -14.07 8.12 -5.29
N GLU A 254 -12.96 8.56 -4.75
CA GLU A 254 -12.29 9.76 -5.24
C GLU A 254 -10.78 9.55 -5.26
N TYR A 255 -10.13 10.02 -6.36
CA TYR A 255 -8.69 10.01 -6.51
C TYR A 255 -8.24 11.29 -7.20
N ASP A 256 -7.46 12.11 -6.52
CA ASP A 256 -6.90 13.36 -7.04
C ASP A 256 -5.62 13.72 -6.24
N LEU A 257 -5.01 14.85 -6.58
CA LEU A 257 -3.93 15.45 -5.78
C LEU A 257 -4.35 15.55 -4.31
N THR A 258 -3.48 15.15 -3.42
CA THR A 258 -3.74 15.14 -1.96
C THR A 258 -4.29 16.47 -1.46
N ARG A 259 -3.70 17.58 -1.91
CA ARG A 259 -4.19 18.91 -1.53
C ARG A 259 -5.67 19.12 -1.90
N LYS A 260 -6.12 18.64 -3.08
CA LYS A 260 -7.51 18.79 -3.49
C LYS A 260 -8.43 17.93 -2.63
N ILE A 261 -8.05 16.66 -2.42
CA ILE A 261 -8.82 15.74 -1.57
C ILE A 261 -9.07 16.35 -0.19
N PHE A 262 -8.05 16.92 0.44
CA PHE A 262 -8.17 17.45 1.81
C PHE A 262 -8.72 18.87 1.92
N THR A 263 -8.80 19.65 0.84
CA THR A 263 -9.28 21.06 0.91
C THR A 263 -10.56 21.29 0.15
N ARG A 264 -10.79 20.58 -0.94
CA ARG A 264 -11.93 20.75 -1.85
C ARG A 264 -12.25 19.43 -2.56
N PRO A 265 -12.66 18.40 -1.82
CA PRO A 265 -13.07 17.15 -2.44
C PRO A 265 -14.27 17.38 -3.35
N LYS A 266 -14.34 16.65 -4.44
CA LYS A 266 -15.44 16.76 -5.42
C LYS A 266 -16.64 15.90 -5.04
N VAL A 267 -16.38 14.82 -4.27
CA VAL A 267 -17.41 13.89 -3.86
C VAL A 267 -17.85 14.20 -2.44
N ALA A 268 -19.15 14.36 -2.20
CA ALA A 268 -19.70 14.65 -0.88
C ALA A 268 -19.28 13.62 0.17
N LEU A 269 -19.30 12.34 -0.20
CA LEU A 269 -18.89 11.23 0.68
C LEU A 269 -17.43 11.36 1.15
N THR A 270 -16.53 11.84 0.29
CA THR A 270 -15.12 12.11 0.64
C THR A 270 -15.05 13.28 1.63
N ASN A 271 -15.83 14.33 1.41
CA ASN A 271 -15.90 15.49 2.30
C ASN A 271 -16.36 15.09 3.70
N ASP A 272 -17.42 14.29 3.79
CA ASP A 272 -17.97 13.80 5.07
C ASP A 272 -16.94 12.95 5.81
N TYR A 273 -16.23 12.07 5.10
CA TYR A 273 -15.18 11.24 5.68
C TYR A 273 -14.04 12.09 6.26
N ILE A 274 -13.53 13.07 5.51
CA ILE A 274 -12.41 13.93 5.94
C ILE A 274 -12.80 14.85 7.07
N SER A 275 -14.05 15.36 7.07
CA SER A 275 -14.59 16.25 8.12
C SER A 275 -14.95 15.50 9.41
N GLY A 276 -14.85 14.18 9.45
CA GLY A 276 -15.25 13.38 10.60
C GLY A 276 -16.77 13.20 10.77
N ASN A 277 -17.57 13.59 9.78
CA ASN A 277 -19.03 13.47 9.79
C ASN A 277 -19.49 12.11 9.23
N PHE A 278 -18.61 11.14 9.20
CA PHE A 278 -18.82 9.83 8.61
C PHE A 278 -19.28 8.85 9.71
N GLY A 279 -20.55 8.50 9.71
CA GLY A 279 -21.14 7.58 10.67
C GLY A 279 -22.57 7.20 10.30
#